data_156c6842a8c731f0f6ea7c81b19b22e5
#
_entry.id   156c6842a8c731f0f6ea7c81b19b22e5
#
_cell.length_a   1.000
_cell.length_b   1.000
_cell.length_c   1.000
_cell.angle_alpha   90.00
_cell.angle_beta   90.00
_cell.angle_gamma   90.00
#
_symmetry.space_group_name_H-M   'P 1'
#
loop_
_entity.id
_entity.type
_entity.pdbx_description
1 polymer ?
#
loop_
_entity_poly.entity_id
_entity_poly.type
_entity_poly.pdbx_seq_one_letter_code
_entity_poly.pdbx_strand_id
1 'polypeptide(L)'
;MQQYKSALEEYKKKLTSDEIDPNEIKQLLILGNESSARMSWESLTNNGEFIPNTDKYIYHEDDGHLRGGITATNIYFRAKSSVDVNGNILKVTYDNLKNSSYNGQKITKIVQIYHDITKTPNDPGIPAILVWSNPFNGFWYWHSDAISVDYHLYLENGEELNIPSTGLDGKHSDAWITVGSLNSGTWRTEGAALESSGKAYEFNGSTVTVHNNNWLYSDNANEWYPGNPETFSASGNPNDSKVANIPMAWDTGLSNPYAYFGAGVFNIFGKGYSIRYTTDHANGKSTLETWANMSTSIVKSNSGIIPPTIHYKDTEVVLELIFSS
;
A
#
# COMPACT_ATOMS: atom_id res chain seq x y z
N MET A 1 13.53 -37.54 -8.97
CA MET A 1 12.08 -37.72 -8.76
C MET A 1 11.61 -37.25 -7.35
N GLN A 2 12.34 -37.60 -6.28
CA GLN A 2 11.97 -37.17 -4.91
C GLN A 2 12.07 -35.66 -4.71
N GLN A 3 13.11 -35.00 -5.23
CA GLN A 3 13.30 -33.54 -5.20
C GLN A 3 12.21 -32.81 -5.98
N TYR A 4 11.78 -33.34 -7.13
CA TYR A 4 10.68 -32.79 -7.91
C TYR A 4 9.35 -32.84 -7.12
N LYS A 5 9.05 -33.99 -6.50
CA LYS A 5 7.84 -34.10 -5.67
C LYS A 5 7.84 -33.12 -4.52
N SER A 6 9.00 -32.95 -3.87
CA SER A 6 9.14 -31.97 -2.79
C SER A 6 8.93 -30.53 -3.29
N ALA A 7 9.57 -30.16 -4.40
CA ALA A 7 9.42 -28.83 -5.01
C ALA A 7 7.97 -28.57 -5.50
N LEU A 8 7.33 -29.59 -6.07
CA LEU A 8 5.94 -29.50 -6.51
C LEU A 8 4.95 -29.35 -5.34
N GLU A 9 5.18 -30.07 -4.24
CA GLU A 9 4.36 -29.93 -3.05
C GLU A 9 4.56 -28.56 -2.38
N GLU A 10 5.78 -28.06 -2.34
CA GLU A 10 6.08 -26.72 -1.86
C GLU A 10 5.43 -25.64 -2.74
N TYR A 11 5.51 -25.79 -4.06
CA TYR A 11 4.83 -24.92 -5.03
C TYR A 11 3.30 -24.96 -4.87
N LYS A 12 2.72 -26.16 -4.76
CA LYS A 12 1.26 -26.30 -4.50
C LYS A 12 0.86 -25.65 -3.19
N LYS A 13 1.67 -25.79 -2.13
CA LYS A 13 1.42 -25.16 -0.85
C LYS A 13 1.42 -23.62 -0.97
N LYS A 14 2.31 -23.07 -1.81
CA LYS A 14 2.35 -21.63 -2.12
C LYS A 14 1.19 -21.16 -2.99
N LEU A 15 0.74 -21.96 -3.96
CA LEU A 15 -0.46 -21.65 -4.75
C LEU A 15 -1.74 -21.59 -3.90
N THR A 16 -1.77 -22.25 -2.75
CA THR A 16 -2.89 -22.21 -1.80
C THR A 16 -2.68 -21.20 -0.68
N SER A 17 -1.51 -20.57 -0.58
CA SER A 17 -1.22 -19.49 0.37
C SER A 17 -1.68 -18.14 -0.20
N ASP A 18 -1.83 -17.16 0.67
CA ASP A 18 -2.07 -15.77 0.27
C ASP A 18 -0.76 -15.05 -0.14
N GLU A 19 0.33 -15.81 -0.30
CA GLU A 19 1.62 -15.34 -0.78
C GLU A 19 1.64 -15.32 -2.31
N ILE A 20 2.12 -14.23 -2.90
CA ILE A 20 2.25 -14.09 -4.35
C ILE A 20 3.70 -13.72 -4.72
N ASP A 21 4.20 -14.34 -5.80
CA ASP A 21 5.48 -13.95 -6.38
C ASP A 21 5.27 -12.71 -7.27
N PRO A 22 5.96 -11.60 -7.02
CA PRO A 22 5.86 -10.40 -7.83
C PRO A 22 6.16 -10.61 -9.33
N ASN A 23 6.92 -11.65 -9.67
CA ASN A 23 7.24 -11.97 -11.07
C ASN A 23 6.07 -12.64 -11.82
N GLU A 24 5.09 -13.17 -11.09
CA GLU A 24 3.89 -13.80 -11.66
C GLU A 24 2.74 -12.81 -11.88
N ILE A 25 2.85 -11.61 -11.32
CA ILE A 25 1.82 -10.58 -11.44
C ILE A 25 1.71 -10.08 -12.88
N LYS A 26 0.50 -10.11 -13.42
CA LYS A 26 0.13 -9.43 -14.67
C LYS A 26 -0.49 -8.09 -14.31
N GLN A 27 0.25 -7.01 -14.55
CA GLN A 27 -0.16 -5.66 -14.20
C GLN A 27 -0.48 -4.86 -15.47
N LEU A 28 -1.74 -4.52 -15.67
CA LEU A 28 -2.19 -3.63 -16.76
C LEU A 28 -2.64 -2.25 -16.26
N LEU A 29 -2.82 -2.09 -14.95
CA LEU A 29 -3.09 -0.79 -14.34
C LEU A 29 -1.77 -0.07 -14.08
N ILE A 30 -1.63 1.11 -14.66
CA ILE A 30 -0.49 2.00 -14.48
C ILE A 30 -1.00 3.29 -13.86
N LEU A 31 -0.52 3.60 -12.67
CA LEU A 31 -0.74 4.88 -12.00
C LEU A 31 0.64 5.52 -11.84
N GLY A 32 0.98 6.41 -12.75
CA GLY A 32 2.31 7.01 -12.84
C GLY A 32 2.45 8.30 -12.04
N ASN A 33 3.65 8.87 -12.05
CA ASN A 33 3.89 10.20 -11.50
C ASN A 33 3.12 11.25 -12.31
N GLU A 34 2.22 11.99 -11.65
CA GLU A 34 1.30 12.96 -12.26
C GLU A 34 1.61 14.40 -11.85
N SER A 35 2.83 14.83 -12.11
CA SER A 35 3.28 16.20 -11.78
C SER A 35 2.48 17.30 -12.49
N SER A 36 1.74 16.97 -13.55
CA SER A 36 0.86 17.87 -14.29
C SER A 36 -0.61 17.82 -13.85
N ALA A 37 -0.95 17.00 -12.88
CA ALA A 37 -2.31 16.91 -12.36
C ALA A 37 -2.79 18.25 -11.82
N ARG A 38 -4.06 18.55 -12.07
CA ARG A 38 -4.74 19.71 -11.49
C ARG A 38 -5.63 19.22 -10.37
N MET A 39 -5.29 19.60 -9.14
CA MET A 39 -6.00 19.22 -7.94
C MET A 39 -7.11 20.23 -7.61
N SER A 40 -8.30 19.73 -7.30
CA SER A 40 -9.38 20.47 -6.68
C SER A 40 -9.93 19.66 -5.51
N TRP A 41 -10.57 20.33 -4.55
CA TRP A 41 -11.04 19.69 -3.32
C TRP A 41 -12.29 20.35 -2.77
N GLU A 42 -13.08 19.56 -2.05
CA GLU A 42 -14.25 20.03 -1.32
C GLU A 42 -14.43 19.27 -0.02
N SER A 43 -14.89 19.97 1.02
CA SER A 43 -15.32 19.31 2.26
C SER A 43 -16.70 18.69 2.06
N LEU A 44 -16.83 17.42 2.46
CA LEU A 44 -18.10 16.69 2.46
C LEU A 44 -18.74 16.63 3.85
N THR A 45 -18.13 17.29 4.83
CA THR A 45 -18.61 17.31 6.22
C THR A 45 -18.56 18.71 6.81
N ASN A 46 -19.47 18.97 7.74
CA ASN A 46 -19.43 20.18 8.58
C ASN A 46 -18.48 20.03 9.79
N ASN A 47 -17.94 18.82 10.01
CA ASN A 47 -17.07 18.49 11.14
C ASN A 47 -15.56 18.64 10.83
N GLY A 48 -15.24 19.28 9.72
CA GLY A 48 -13.86 19.53 9.32
C GLY A 48 -13.69 20.89 8.66
N GLU A 49 -12.45 21.30 8.55
CA GLU A 49 -12.05 22.58 7.96
C GLU A 49 -10.71 22.46 7.23
N PHE A 50 -10.54 23.24 6.17
CA PHE A 50 -9.23 23.44 5.55
C PHE A 50 -8.42 24.44 6.36
N ILE A 51 -7.18 24.09 6.67
CA ILE A 51 -6.28 24.99 7.38
C ILE A 51 -5.48 25.77 6.35
N PRO A 52 -5.58 27.09 6.30
CA PRO A 52 -4.79 27.93 5.43
C PRO A 52 -3.30 27.75 5.70
N ASN A 53 -2.48 27.93 4.67
CA ASN A 53 -1.04 27.94 4.82
C ASN A 53 -0.63 29.09 5.76
N THR A 54 -0.25 28.72 6.98
CA THR A 54 0.41 29.61 7.93
C THR A 54 1.75 28.97 8.27
N ASP A 55 2.77 29.79 8.54
CA ASP A 55 4.13 29.31 8.90
C ASP A 55 4.15 28.35 10.09
N LYS A 56 3.03 28.13 10.75
CA LYS A 56 2.87 27.18 11.87
C LYS A 56 2.72 25.73 11.44
N TYR A 57 2.52 25.45 10.16
CA TYR A 57 2.17 24.12 9.67
C TYR A 57 2.94 23.77 8.40
N ILE A 58 4.25 23.88 8.42
CA ILE A 58 5.13 23.40 7.35
C ILE A 58 5.73 22.06 7.80
N TYR A 59 5.75 21.08 6.92
CA TYR A 59 6.47 19.85 7.18
C TYR A 59 7.97 20.16 7.32
N HIS A 60 8.52 19.84 8.46
CA HIS A 60 9.95 19.86 8.69
C HIS A 60 10.46 18.43 8.72
N GLU A 61 11.21 18.04 7.71
CA GLU A 61 11.87 16.73 7.65
C GLU A 61 12.80 16.49 8.84
N ASP A 62 13.31 17.57 9.44
CA ASP A 62 14.32 17.51 10.50
C ASP A 62 13.75 17.07 11.87
N ASP A 63 12.46 17.26 12.12
CA ASP A 63 11.82 16.95 13.41
C ASP A 63 10.63 16.00 13.30
N GLY A 64 10.32 15.52 12.10
CA GLY A 64 9.22 14.61 11.85
C GLY A 64 7.83 15.20 12.10
N HIS A 65 7.72 16.50 12.34
CA HIS A 65 6.45 17.16 12.61
C HIS A 65 5.88 17.81 11.36
N LEU A 66 4.69 17.38 10.98
CA LEU A 66 3.93 18.02 9.93
C LEU A 66 3.42 19.38 10.40
N ARG A 67 3.88 20.40 9.73
CA ARG A 67 3.43 21.77 9.86
C ARG A 67 2.96 22.22 8.49
N GLY A 68 1.80 21.71 8.06
CA GLY A 68 1.33 21.94 6.71
C GLY A 68 0.12 22.84 6.64
N GLY A 69 0.11 23.73 5.69
CA GLY A 69 -1.07 24.47 5.26
C GLY A 69 -1.40 24.16 3.82
N ILE A 70 -2.39 24.84 3.27
CA ILE A 70 -2.68 24.78 1.84
C ILE A 70 -1.56 25.48 1.08
N THR A 71 -0.86 24.72 0.23
CA THR A 71 0.15 25.25 -0.68
C THR A 71 -0.22 24.89 -2.12
N ALA A 72 0.61 25.29 -3.08
CA ALA A 72 0.45 24.84 -4.46
C ALA A 72 0.64 23.32 -4.64
N THR A 73 1.26 22.64 -3.66
CA THR A 73 1.63 21.23 -3.74
C THR A 73 0.88 20.32 -2.77
N ASN A 74 0.09 20.88 -1.84
CA ASN A 74 -0.67 20.11 -0.86
C ASN A 74 -1.86 20.89 -0.30
N ILE A 75 -2.80 20.14 0.29
CA ILE A 75 -3.88 20.67 1.14
C ILE A 75 -3.80 20.03 2.52
N TYR A 76 -4.20 20.79 3.53
CA TYR A 76 -4.31 20.32 4.90
C TYR A 76 -5.76 20.44 5.37
N PHE A 77 -6.34 19.34 5.78
CA PHE A 77 -7.69 19.23 6.29
C PHE A 77 -7.65 18.71 7.72
N ARG A 78 -8.40 19.33 8.62
CA ARG A 78 -8.45 18.97 10.03
C ARG A 78 -9.91 18.83 10.49
N ALA A 79 -10.18 17.83 11.34
CA ALA A 79 -11.45 17.79 12.06
C ALA A 79 -11.59 19.01 12.99
N LYS A 80 -12.82 19.36 13.34
CA LYS A 80 -13.08 20.51 14.25
C LYS A 80 -12.87 20.17 15.72
N SER A 81 -12.83 18.88 16.04
CA SER A 81 -12.66 18.40 17.41
C SER A 81 -11.95 17.04 17.43
N SER A 82 -11.48 16.67 18.62
CA SER A 82 -10.76 15.41 18.87
C SER A 82 -11.73 14.24 19.05
N VAL A 83 -12.44 13.88 17.98
CA VAL A 83 -13.42 12.78 17.91
C VAL A 83 -13.30 12.03 16.60
N ASP A 84 -13.94 10.86 16.52
CA ASP A 84 -14.14 10.15 15.26
C ASP A 84 -14.93 11.04 14.28
N VAL A 85 -14.63 10.91 12.99
CA VAL A 85 -15.39 11.58 11.93
C VAL A 85 -15.93 10.52 10.99
N ASN A 86 -17.22 10.26 11.10
CA ASN A 86 -17.88 9.20 10.33
C ASN A 86 -18.42 9.73 8.99
N GLY A 87 -18.51 8.83 8.02
CA GLY A 87 -18.99 9.11 6.68
C GLY A 87 -17.97 9.87 5.82
N ASN A 88 -18.42 10.39 4.69
CA ASN A 88 -17.57 11.11 3.74
C ASN A 88 -17.12 12.47 4.32
N ILE A 89 -15.83 12.73 4.22
CA ILE A 89 -15.18 13.86 4.91
C ILE A 89 -14.62 14.86 3.90
N LEU A 90 -13.82 14.34 2.96
CA LEU A 90 -13.06 15.14 2.00
C LEU A 90 -13.11 14.45 0.64
N LYS A 91 -13.41 15.21 -0.40
CA LYS A 91 -13.24 14.77 -1.78
C LYS A 91 -12.12 15.57 -2.42
N VAL A 92 -11.20 14.86 -3.03
CA VAL A 92 -10.11 15.42 -3.83
C VAL A 92 -10.21 14.91 -5.25
N THR A 93 -10.25 15.80 -6.21
CA THR A 93 -10.30 15.47 -7.64
C THR A 93 -9.02 15.91 -8.31
N TYR A 94 -8.43 15.00 -9.07
CA TYR A 94 -7.26 15.25 -9.89
C TYR A 94 -7.63 15.06 -11.35
N ASP A 95 -7.54 16.14 -12.11
CA ASP A 95 -7.75 16.17 -13.56
C ASP A 95 -6.41 16.30 -14.30
N ASN A 96 -6.44 16.09 -15.60
CA ASN A 96 -5.29 16.25 -16.49
C ASN A 96 -4.15 15.27 -16.21
N LEU A 97 -4.50 14.04 -15.81
CA LEU A 97 -3.53 12.95 -15.69
C LEU A 97 -2.94 12.59 -17.06
N LYS A 98 -1.65 12.28 -17.11
CA LYS A 98 -0.91 12.03 -18.37
C LYS A 98 -0.23 10.66 -18.40
N ASN A 99 0.10 10.11 -17.24
CA ASN A 99 0.97 8.96 -17.08
C ASN A 99 0.22 7.74 -16.52
N SER A 100 -1.11 7.78 -16.52
CA SER A 100 -1.95 6.72 -15.97
C SER A 100 -2.79 6.08 -17.06
N SER A 101 -2.92 4.74 -16.99
CA SER A 101 -3.68 3.96 -17.98
C SER A 101 -4.10 2.61 -17.42
N TYR A 102 -5.08 1.98 -18.07
CA TYR A 102 -5.42 0.59 -17.90
C TYR A 102 -5.53 -0.10 -19.25
N ASN A 103 -4.74 -1.15 -19.46
CA ASN A 103 -4.69 -1.90 -20.72
C ASN A 103 -4.58 -0.98 -21.95
N GLY A 104 -3.71 0.02 -21.88
CA GLY A 104 -3.50 1.02 -22.94
C GLY A 104 -4.57 2.12 -23.04
N GLN A 105 -5.68 2.03 -22.32
CA GLN A 105 -6.68 3.11 -22.25
C GLN A 105 -6.23 4.15 -21.23
N LYS A 106 -6.24 5.42 -21.60
CA LYS A 106 -5.82 6.51 -20.72
C LYS A 106 -6.79 6.73 -19.58
N ILE A 107 -6.23 6.88 -18.38
CA ILE A 107 -6.93 7.39 -17.20
C ILE A 107 -6.59 8.87 -17.10
N THR A 108 -7.59 9.74 -17.18
CA THR A 108 -7.38 11.20 -17.23
C THR A 108 -7.81 11.92 -15.97
N LYS A 109 -8.57 11.23 -15.09
CA LYS A 109 -9.06 11.78 -13.83
C LYS A 109 -9.08 10.70 -12.77
N ILE A 110 -8.75 11.08 -11.53
CA ILE A 110 -8.96 10.30 -10.33
C ILE A 110 -9.71 11.13 -9.30
N VAL A 111 -10.66 10.50 -8.61
CA VAL A 111 -11.35 11.08 -7.45
C VAL A 111 -11.01 10.23 -6.23
N GLN A 112 -10.56 10.90 -5.18
CA GLN A 112 -10.33 10.30 -3.87
C GLN A 112 -11.37 10.82 -2.89
N ILE A 113 -12.05 9.92 -2.19
CA ILE A 113 -12.99 10.28 -1.13
C ILE A 113 -12.47 9.71 0.18
N TYR A 114 -12.06 10.60 1.06
CA TYR A 114 -11.60 10.25 2.41
C TYR A 114 -12.81 10.17 3.32
N HIS A 115 -12.90 9.09 4.11
CA HIS A 115 -14.06 8.85 4.97
C HIS A 115 -13.68 8.04 6.22
N ASP A 116 -14.56 8.05 7.19
CA ASP A 116 -14.50 7.21 8.40
C ASP A 116 -13.15 7.26 9.12
N ILE A 117 -12.79 8.43 9.66
CA ILE A 117 -11.63 8.56 10.53
C ILE A 117 -11.95 8.00 11.91
N THR A 118 -11.16 7.04 12.36
CA THR A 118 -11.12 6.59 13.76
C THR A 118 -10.01 7.32 14.48
N LYS A 119 -10.37 8.11 15.47
CA LYS A 119 -9.42 8.86 16.31
C LYS A 119 -8.63 7.91 17.21
N THR A 120 -7.35 8.21 17.43
CA THR A 120 -6.54 7.48 18.40
C THR A 120 -7.10 7.63 19.82
N PRO A 121 -7.43 6.53 20.53
CA PRO A 121 -7.93 6.61 21.89
C PRO A 121 -6.95 7.30 22.84
N ASN A 122 -7.49 8.16 23.72
CA ASN A 122 -6.71 8.93 24.71
C ASN A 122 -5.69 9.93 24.14
N ASP A 123 -5.65 10.11 22.84
CA ASP A 123 -4.86 11.19 22.21
C ASP A 123 -5.65 12.51 22.29
N PRO A 124 -5.10 13.59 22.87
CA PRO A 124 -5.77 14.90 22.89
C PRO A 124 -5.77 15.61 21.55
N GLY A 125 -5.00 15.11 20.57
CA GLY A 125 -4.84 15.72 19.26
C GLY A 125 -6.12 15.67 18.42
N ILE A 126 -6.17 16.49 17.41
CA ILE A 126 -7.30 16.59 16.49
C ILE A 126 -6.95 15.86 15.19
N PRO A 127 -7.75 14.89 14.74
CA PRO A 127 -7.52 14.19 13.49
C PRO A 127 -7.31 15.13 12.31
N ALA A 128 -6.29 14.83 11.50
CA ALA A 128 -5.93 15.66 10.36
C ALA A 128 -5.36 14.83 9.21
N ILE A 129 -5.45 15.39 8.01
CA ILE A 129 -5.00 14.79 6.77
C ILE A 129 -4.22 15.84 5.97
N LEU A 130 -3.09 15.45 5.40
CA LEU A 130 -2.39 16.23 4.39
C LEU A 130 -2.34 15.43 3.08
N VAL A 131 -2.85 16.04 2.01
CA VAL A 131 -2.95 15.41 0.69
C VAL A 131 -2.12 16.20 -0.32
N TRP A 132 -1.35 15.49 -1.13
CA TRP A 132 -0.46 16.09 -2.12
C TRP A 132 -1.15 16.37 -3.46
N SER A 133 -0.62 17.33 -4.22
CA SER A 133 -1.10 17.66 -5.57
C SER A 133 -0.82 16.55 -6.60
N ASN A 134 0.15 15.68 -6.34
CA ASN A 134 0.32 14.45 -7.10
C ASN A 134 -0.45 13.33 -6.39
N PRO A 135 -1.49 12.73 -7.02
CA PRO A 135 -2.37 11.76 -6.40
C PRO A 135 -1.67 10.49 -5.89
N PHE A 136 -0.44 10.23 -6.36
CA PHE A 136 0.30 9.00 -6.06
C PHE A 136 1.50 9.20 -5.13
N ASN A 137 1.63 10.41 -4.55
CA ASN A 137 2.60 10.66 -3.48
C ASN A 137 2.13 10.18 -2.11
N GLY A 138 0.94 9.56 -2.04
CA GLY A 138 0.32 9.20 -0.78
C GLY A 138 -0.30 10.40 -0.06
N PHE A 139 -0.57 10.21 1.20
CA PHE A 139 -1.05 11.26 2.09
C PHE A 139 -0.56 10.99 3.51
N TRP A 140 -0.59 12.02 4.36
CA TRP A 140 -0.30 11.88 5.77
C TRP A 140 -1.59 12.01 6.58
N TYR A 141 -1.68 11.25 7.67
CA TYR A 141 -2.72 11.43 8.67
C TYR A 141 -2.15 11.30 10.07
N TRP A 142 -2.79 11.92 11.03
CA TRP A 142 -2.38 11.87 12.42
C TRP A 142 -3.52 12.07 13.41
N HIS A 143 -3.22 11.74 14.66
CA HIS A 143 -4.21 11.64 15.74
C HIS A 143 -5.35 10.66 15.43
N SER A 144 -5.08 9.67 14.58
CA SER A 144 -6.05 8.73 14.05
C SER A 144 -5.46 7.33 13.94
N ASP A 145 -6.23 6.32 14.35
CA ASP A 145 -5.86 4.90 14.20
C ASP A 145 -6.26 4.35 12.83
N ALA A 146 -7.19 5.01 12.15
CA ALA A 146 -7.59 4.58 10.82
C ALA A 146 -8.26 5.68 10.02
N ILE A 147 -8.16 5.56 8.69
CA ILE A 147 -8.88 6.36 7.70
C ILE A 147 -9.11 5.53 6.45
N SER A 148 -10.30 5.62 5.88
CA SER A 148 -10.64 4.97 4.60
C SER A 148 -10.56 5.96 3.45
N VAL A 149 -10.15 5.46 2.28
CA VAL A 149 -10.10 6.24 1.04
C VAL A 149 -10.67 5.43 -0.11
N ASP A 150 -11.71 5.95 -0.75
CA ASP A 150 -12.21 5.44 -2.02
C ASP A 150 -11.45 6.08 -3.17
N TYR A 151 -11.09 5.27 -4.16
CA TYR A 151 -10.40 5.70 -5.37
C TYR A 151 -11.26 5.38 -6.59
N HIS A 152 -11.67 6.41 -7.33
CA HIS A 152 -12.43 6.30 -8.56
C HIS A 152 -11.59 6.77 -9.74
N LEU A 153 -11.40 5.90 -10.72
CA LEU A 153 -10.57 6.14 -11.90
C LEU A 153 -11.47 6.38 -13.12
N TYR A 154 -11.20 7.43 -13.88
CA TYR A 154 -12.02 7.78 -15.05
C TYR A 154 -11.18 7.81 -16.32
N LEU A 155 -11.71 7.18 -17.34
CA LEU A 155 -11.14 7.13 -18.68
C LEU A 155 -11.30 8.46 -19.42
N GLU A 156 -10.62 8.60 -20.56
CA GLU A 156 -10.65 9.81 -21.39
C GLU A 156 -12.07 10.13 -21.92
N ASN A 157 -12.93 9.11 -22.11
CA ASN A 157 -14.33 9.27 -22.49
C ASN A 157 -15.26 9.71 -21.35
N GLY A 158 -14.72 9.87 -20.14
CA GLY A 158 -15.44 10.28 -18.95
C GLY A 158 -16.13 9.12 -18.19
N GLU A 159 -16.05 7.89 -18.69
CA GLU A 159 -16.59 6.72 -18.00
C GLU A 159 -15.68 6.30 -16.84
N GLU A 160 -16.29 5.86 -15.76
CA GLU A 160 -15.53 5.24 -14.68
C GLU A 160 -14.98 3.88 -15.12
N LEU A 161 -13.68 3.69 -14.90
CA LEU A 161 -12.99 2.44 -15.21
C LEU A 161 -13.64 1.27 -14.45
N ASN A 162 -14.03 0.25 -15.20
CA ASN A 162 -14.51 -1.02 -14.65
C ASN A 162 -13.50 -2.13 -14.96
N ILE A 163 -12.82 -2.61 -13.93
CA ILE A 163 -11.75 -3.62 -14.04
C ILE A 163 -12.39 -5.01 -14.02
N PRO A 164 -12.15 -5.85 -15.02
CA PRO A 164 -12.64 -7.24 -15.01
C PRO A 164 -12.09 -8.04 -13.84
N SER A 165 -12.89 -8.91 -13.25
CA SER A 165 -12.46 -9.78 -12.15
C SER A 165 -11.50 -10.89 -12.59
N THR A 166 -11.44 -11.18 -13.89
CA THR A 166 -10.56 -12.18 -14.47
C THR A 166 -9.78 -11.56 -15.62
N GLY A 167 -8.50 -11.60 -15.55
CA GLY A 167 -7.55 -11.04 -16.51
C GLY A 167 -6.87 -12.10 -17.37
N LEU A 168 -5.65 -11.79 -17.82
CA LEU A 168 -4.90 -12.61 -18.77
C LEU A 168 -4.47 -13.97 -18.23
N ASP A 169 -4.31 -14.11 -16.92
CA ASP A 169 -3.95 -15.39 -16.27
C ASP A 169 -5.15 -16.31 -16.07
N GLY A 170 -6.38 -15.83 -16.33
CA GLY A 170 -7.62 -16.57 -16.16
C GLY A 170 -8.06 -16.77 -14.69
N LYS A 171 -7.36 -16.17 -13.73
CA LYS A 171 -7.61 -16.32 -12.28
C LYS A 171 -7.78 -15.00 -11.56
N HIS A 172 -6.88 -14.05 -11.80
CA HIS A 172 -6.84 -12.75 -11.13
C HIS A 172 -7.24 -11.67 -12.13
N SER A 173 -7.64 -10.51 -11.63
CA SER A 173 -7.68 -9.31 -12.45
C SER A 173 -6.25 -8.90 -12.83
N ASP A 174 -6.11 -8.09 -13.88
CA ASP A 174 -4.82 -7.52 -14.26
C ASP A 174 -4.56 -6.16 -13.60
N ALA A 175 -5.15 -5.93 -12.43
CA ALA A 175 -4.98 -4.69 -11.67
C ALA A 175 -4.59 -4.98 -10.22
N TRP A 176 -3.44 -4.47 -9.84
CA TRP A 176 -2.83 -4.71 -8.55
C TRP A 176 -2.39 -3.41 -7.91
N ILE A 177 -2.65 -3.26 -6.63
CA ILE A 177 -2.26 -2.10 -5.83
C ILE A 177 -1.31 -2.56 -4.73
N THR A 178 -0.06 -2.16 -4.82
CA THR A 178 0.92 -2.33 -3.75
C THR A 178 0.68 -1.27 -2.68
N VAL A 179 0.64 -1.69 -1.44
CA VAL A 179 0.75 -0.85 -0.26
C VAL A 179 2.07 -1.16 0.41
N GLY A 180 2.83 -0.14 0.74
CA GLY A 180 4.18 -0.29 1.28
C GLY A 180 4.43 0.61 2.47
N SER A 181 5.66 0.60 3.00
CA SER A 181 6.01 1.31 4.21
C SER A 181 5.13 0.88 5.41
N LEU A 182 4.72 -0.41 5.43
CA LEU A 182 3.92 -0.93 6.54
C LEU A 182 4.84 -1.32 7.70
N ASN A 183 5.17 -0.31 8.48
CA ASN A 183 6.04 -0.43 9.63
C ASN A 183 5.33 -1.11 10.81
N SER A 184 6.04 -1.97 11.51
CA SER A 184 5.60 -2.59 12.76
C SER A 184 6.73 -2.53 13.77
N GLY A 185 6.46 -2.05 14.98
CA GLY A 185 7.47 -1.89 16.01
C GLY A 185 6.87 -1.66 17.39
N THR A 186 7.67 -1.12 18.30
CA THR A 186 7.28 -0.91 19.69
C THR A 186 6.16 0.12 19.85
N TRP A 187 6.04 1.04 18.89
CA TRP A 187 5.19 2.22 19.01
C TRP A 187 3.91 2.13 18.17
N ARG A 188 3.95 1.38 17.08
CA ARG A 188 2.86 1.28 16.11
C ARG A 188 2.94 0.01 15.28
N THR A 189 1.80 -0.39 14.71
CA THR A 189 1.71 -1.33 13.60
C THR A 189 0.87 -0.69 12.52
N GLU A 190 1.49 -0.40 11.38
CA GLU A 190 0.81 0.15 10.20
C GLU A 190 0.21 -0.99 9.39
N GLY A 191 -0.97 -0.76 8.84
CA GLY A 191 -1.68 -1.74 8.04
C GLY A 191 -2.55 -1.11 6.97
N ALA A 192 -3.05 -1.94 6.09
CA ALA A 192 -4.02 -1.56 5.06
C ALA A 192 -5.01 -2.70 4.84
N ALA A 193 -6.30 -2.37 4.79
CA ALA A 193 -7.37 -3.32 4.50
C ALA A 193 -8.10 -2.94 3.23
N LEU A 194 -8.35 -3.90 2.35
CA LEU A 194 -9.20 -3.70 1.18
C LEU A 194 -10.66 -3.77 1.60
N GLU A 195 -11.41 -2.69 1.40
CA GLU A 195 -12.84 -2.58 1.72
C GLU A 195 -13.75 -2.78 0.50
N SER A 196 -13.16 -2.91 -0.68
CA SER A 196 -13.86 -3.14 -1.95
C SER A 196 -13.64 -4.54 -2.51
N SER A 197 -14.13 -4.78 -3.73
CA SER A 197 -13.96 -6.05 -4.41
C SER A 197 -12.50 -6.35 -4.73
N GLY A 198 -12.05 -7.52 -4.31
CA GLY A 198 -10.67 -7.95 -4.51
C GLY A 198 -10.19 -8.88 -3.41
N LYS A 199 -8.89 -9.06 -3.35
CA LYS A 199 -8.22 -9.91 -2.35
C LYS A 199 -6.83 -9.40 -2.06
N ALA A 200 -6.39 -9.53 -0.80
CA ALA A 200 -5.02 -9.26 -0.36
C ALA A 200 -4.11 -10.46 -0.60
N TYR A 201 -2.83 -10.18 -0.87
CA TYR A 201 -1.76 -11.16 -1.04
C TYR A 201 -0.46 -10.67 -0.40
N GLU A 202 0.34 -11.63 0.05
CA GLU A 202 1.67 -11.39 0.59
C GLU A 202 2.71 -11.41 -0.51
N PHE A 203 3.72 -10.55 -0.43
CA PHE A 203 4.93 -10.74 -1.23
C PHE A 203 5.83 -11.78 -0.58
N ASN A 204 6.41 -12.64 -1.42
CA ASN A 204 7.38 -13.61 -0.95
C ASN A 204 8.57 -12.91 -0.27
N GLY A 205 8.86 -13.32 0.96
CA GLY A 205 9.92 -12.70 1.78
C GLY A 205 9.50 -11.42 2.52
N SER A 206 8.27 -10.96 2.40
CA SER A 206 7.74 -9.87 3.22
C SER A 206 7.51 -10.30 4.67
N THR A 207 7.58 -9.34 5.59
CA THR A 207 7.09 -9.52 6.97
C THR A 207 5.59 -9.26 7.07
N VAL A 208 5.03 -8.59 6.06
CA VAL A 208 3.60 -8.28 5.99
C VAL A 208 2.85 -9.52 5.57
N THR A 209 1.83 -9.87 6.34
CA THR A 209 1.00 -11.06 6.14
C THR A 209 -0.47 -10.68 5.96
N VAL A 210 -1.23 -11.58 5.33
CA VAL A 210 -2.67 -11.40 5.12
C VAL A 210 -3.45 -11.85 6.35
N HIS A 211 -4.32 -10.97 6.82
CA HIS A 211 -5.25 -11.23 7.91
C HIS A 211 -6.69 -11.07 7.43
N ASN A 212 -7.55 -11.99 7.80
CA ASN A 212 -8.99 -11.97 7.45
C ASN A 212 -9.27 -11.80 5.94
N ASN A 213 -8.39 -12.33 5.08
CA ASN A 213 -8.43 -12.31 3.61
C ASN A 213 -8.21 -10.97 2.91
N ASN A 214 -8.21 -9.86 3.59
CA ASN A 214 -8.15 -8.53 2.97
C ASN A 214 -7.35 -7.48 3.74
N TRP A 215 -6.74 -7.84 4.86
CA TRP A 215 -5.98 -6.92 5.70
C TRP A 215 -4.50 -7.30 5.72
N LEU A 216 -3.64 -6.33 5.47
CA LEU A 216 -2.19 -6.45 5.39
C LEU A 216 -1.55 -5.70 6.55
N TYR A 217 -0.81 -6.41 7.40
CA TYR A 217 0.10 -5.83 8.39
C TYR A 217 1.14 -6.86 8.81
N SER A 218 2.20 -6.43 9.49
CA SER A 218 3.24 -7.32 9.98
C SER A 218 3.00 -7.71 11.43
N ASP A 219 2.99 -9.02 11.72
CA ASP A 219 2.93 -9.55 13.08
C ASP A 219 4.26 -9.39 13.84
N ASN A 220 5.34 -9.16 13.08
CA ASN A 220 6.67 -9.00 13.63
C ASN A 220 7.11 -7.55 13.44
N ALA A 221 7.85 -7.03 14.42
CA ALA A 221 8.45 -5.73 14.25
C ALA A 221 9.47 -5.77 13.10
N ASN A 222 9.33 -4.81 12.18
CA ASN A 222 10.18 -4.65 11.00
C ASN A 222 10.71 -3.22 10.86
N GLU A 223 10.32 -2.35 11.78
CA GLU A 223 10.59 -0.92 11.75
C GLU A 223 12.09 -0.64 11.82
N TRP A 224 12.58 0.22 10.94
CA TRP A 224 13.94 0.68 10.93
C TRP A 224 14.00 2.18 11.21
N TYR A 225 14.83 2.54 12.20
CA TYR A 225 15.17 3.93 12.48
C TYR A 225 16.65 4.18 12.28
N PRO A 226 17.03 5.24 11.56
CA PRO A 226 18.42 5.68 11.52
C PRO A 226 18.94 5.93 12.93
N GLY A 227 20.02 5.23 13.31
CA GLY A 227 20.67 5.38 14.62
C GLY A 227 20.13 4.50 15.75
N ASN A 228 19.12 3.67 15.52
CA ASN A 228 18.66 2.67 16.48
C ASN A 228 18.70 1.25 15.89
N PRO A 229 19.87 0.60 15.87
CA PRO A 229 20.00 -0.78 15.39
C PRO A 229 19.23 -1.81 16.23
N GLU A 230 18.83 -1.45 17.46
CA GLU A 230 18.13 -2.37 18.36
C GLU A 230 16.68 -2.62 17.95
N THR A 231 16.02 -1.69 17.27
CA THR A 231 14.64 -1.87 16.82
C THR A 231 14.52 -2.98 15.80
N PHE A 232 15.44 -3.05 14.86
CA PHE A 232 15.44 -4.13 13.86
C PHE A 232 15.94 -5.47 14.44
N SER A 233 16.94 -5.44 15.30
CA SER A 233 17.47 -6.65 15.93
C SER A 233 16.57 -7.20 17.05
N ALA A 234 15.81 -6.34 17.73
CA ALA A 234 14.85 -6.76 18.76
C ALA A 234 13.62 -7.46 18.16
N SER A 235 13.32 -7.21 16.92
CA SER A 235 12.16 -7.75 16.23
C SER A 235 12.42 -8.97 15.38
N GLY A 236 13.63 -9.07 14.84
CA GLY A 236 14.03 -10.19 14.03
C GLY A 236 14.68 -11.24 14.92
N ASN A 237 14.02 -12.36 15.15
CA ASN A 237 14.76 -13.55 15.49
C ASN A 237 15.85 -13.66 14.41
N PRO A 238 17.16 -13.54 14.74
CA PRO A 238 18.23 -13.63 13.74
C PRO A 238 18.26 -14.99 13.00
N ASN A 239 17.46 -15.93 13.47
CA ASN A 239 17.20 -17.22 12.80
C ASN A 239 15.94 -17.19 11.93
N ASP A 240 15.20 -16.07 11.85
CA ASP A 240 14.09 -15.96 10.91
C ASP A 240 14.68 -15.73 9.51
N SER A 241 14.44 -16.68 8.63
CA SER A 241 14.91 -16.62 7.24
C SER A 241 14.35 -15.42 6.46
N LYS A 242 13.24 -14.85 6.92
CA LYS A 242 12.66 -13.62 6.34
C LYS A 242 13.48 -12.37 6.65
N VAL A 243 14.25 -12.37 7.73
CA VAL A 243 15.03 -11.21 8.19
C VAL A 243 16.52 -11.33 7.83
N ALA A 244 17.04 -12.55 7.72
CA ALA A 244 18.42 -12.79 7.35
C ALA A 244 18.69 -12.24 5.94
N ASN A 245 19.53 -11.21 5.82
CA ASN A 245 19.97 -10.56 4.59
C ASN A 245 19.14 -9.34 4.11
N ILE A 246 18.16 -8.87 4.88
CA ILE A 246 17.48 -7.61 4.52
C ILE A 246 18.28 -6.43 5.11
N PRO A 247 18.73 -5.46 4.29
CA PRO A 247 19.33 -4.24 4.80
C PRO A 247 18.34 -3.48 5.68
N MET A 248 18.83 -2.91 6.77
CA MET A 248 18.00 -2.15 7.70
C MET A 248 17.25 -0.99 7.03
N ALA A 249 17.81 -0.40 5.97
CA ALA A 249 17.22 0.71 5.21
C ALA A 249 16.23 0.23 4.12
N TRP A 250 15.32 -0.69 4.42
CA TRP A 250 14.32 -1.15 3.47
C TRP A 250 13.21 -0.11 3.20
N ASP A 251 12.93 0.76 4.17
CA ASP A 251 11.84 1.74 4.12
C ASP A 251 12.33 3.13 3.67
N THR A 252 12.86 3.20 2.46
CA THR A 252 13.31 4.46 1.84
C THR A 252 12.54 4.79 0.54
N GLY A 253 11.36 4.18 0.37
CA GLY A 253 10.48 4.35 -0.77
C GLY A 253 10.33 3.08 -1.62
N LEU A 254 9.26 3.03 -2.41
CA LEU A 254 8.90 1.84 -3.20
C LEU A 254 9.90 1.48 -4.31
N SER A 255 10.83 2.38 -4.65
CA SER A 255 11.94 2.09 -5.57
C SER A 255 13.11 1.34 -4.92
N ASN A 256 13.11 1.24 -3.58
CA ASN A 256 14.12 0.45 -2.88
C ASN A 256 13.94 -1.04 -3.22
N PRO A 257 15.00 -1.76 -3.60
CA PRO A 257 14.91 -3.18 -3.95
C PRO A 257 14.43 -4.08 -2.79
N TYR A 258 14.48 -3.59 -1.56
CA TYR A 258 14.00 -4.30 -0.36
C TYR A 258 12.65 -3.77 0.15
N ALA A 259 11.99 -2.87 -0.57
CA ALA A 259 10.69 -2.30 -0.16
C ALA A 259 9.59 -3.38 0.01
N TYR A 260 9.74 -4.54 -0.64
CA TYR A 260 8.84 -5.68 -0.46
C TYR A 260 8.78 -6.19 0.97
N PHE A 261 9.83 -5.94 1.78
CA PHE A 261 9.91 -6.43 3.16
C PHE A 261 8.81 -5.85 4.06
N GLY A 262 8.38 -4.62 3.82
CA GLY A 262 7.27 -3.97 4.50
C GLY A 262 6.09 -3.65 3.57
N ALA A 263 5.81 -4.52 2.61
CA ALA A 263 4.75 -4.30 1.63
C ALA A 263 3.89 -5.54 1.42
N GLY A 264 2.66 -5.30 0.97
CA GLY A 264 1.76 -6.30 0.46
C GLY A 264 1.01 -5.77 -0.76
N VAL A 265 0.12 -6.58 -1.33
CA VAL A 265 -0.56 -6.20 -2.57
C VAL A 265 -2.03 -6.62 -2.56
N PHE A 266 -2.87 -5.77 -3.13
CA PHE A 266 -4.27 -6.05 -3.40
C PHE A 266 -4.49 -6.33 -4.87
N ASN A 267 -5.12 -7.45 -5.21
CA ASN A 267 -5.72 -7.66 -6.51
C ASN A 267 -7.12 -7.06 -6.48
N ILE A 268 -7.40 -6.07 -7.32
CA ILE A 268 -8.64 -5.30 -7.31
C ILE A 268 -9.43 -5.51 -8.60
N PHE A 269 -10.76 -5.40 -8.52
CA PHE A 269 -11.65 -5.44 -9.68
C PHE A 269 -12.95 -4.67 -9.43
N GLY A 270 -13.71 -4.40 -10.50
CA GLY A 270 -14.91 -3.61 -10.44
C GLY A 270 -14.66 -2.13 -10.69
N LYS A 271 -15.60 -1.29 -10.25
CA LYS A 271 -15.53 0.18 -10.38
C LYS A 271 -14.98 0.77 -9.10
N GLY A 272 -13.83 1.43 -9.21
CA GLY A 272 -13.13 1.98 -8.06
C GLY A 272 -12.60 0.91 -7.12
N TYR A 273 -11.91 1.35 -6.08
CA TYR A 273 -11.49 0.51 -4.96
C TYR A 273 -11.40 1.35 -3.69
N SER A 274 -11.51 0.69 -2.55
CA SER A 274 -11.45 1.33 -1.24
C SER A 274 -10.41 0.67 -0.37
N ILE A 275 -9.56 1.48 0.28
CA ILE A 275 -8.53 1.03 1.19
C ILE A 275 -8.71 1.74 2.52
N ARG A 276 -8.80 0.97 3.61
CA ARG A 276 -8.68 1.45 4.96
C ARG A 276 -7.24 1.37 5.41
N TYR A 277 -6.62 2.49 5.64
CA TYR A 277 -5.29 2.59 6.22
C TYR A 277 -5.42 2.61 7.73
N THR A 278 -4.58 1.83 8.41
CA THR A 278 -4.65 1.65 9.86
C THR A 278 -3.29 1.86 10.49
N THR A 279 -3.30 2.35 11.71
CA THR A 279 -2.11 2.43 12.54
C THR A 279 -2.54 2.07 13.97
N ASP A 280 -2.18 0.86 14.41
CA ASP A 280 -2.38 0.48 15.80
C ASP A 280 -1.26 1.09 16.64
N HIS A 281 -1.62 2.03 17.46
CA HIS A 281 -0.67 2.70 18.34
C HIS A 281 -0.60 1.96 19.68
N ALA A 282 0.44 1.17 19.86
CA ALA A 282 0.68 0.46 21.10
C ALA A 282 0.66 1.41 22.30
N ASN A 283 -0.20 1.11 23.28
CA ASN A 283 -0.32 1.81 24.56
C ASN A 283 -0.83 3.27 24.52
N GLY A 284 -1.62 3.66 23.52
CA GLY A 284 -2.21 5.01 23.45
C GLY A 284 -1.20 6.15 23.37
N LYS A 285 -0.01 5.88 22.88
CA LYS A 285 1.10 6.84 22.81
C LYS A 285 1.35 7.36 21.41
N SER A 286 0.37 7.48 20.57
CA SER A 286 0.66 8.04 19.28
C SER A 286 0.28 9.49 19.15
N THR A 287 1.29 10.26 18.93
CA THR A 287 1.24 11.56 18.27
C THR A 287 1.96 11.48 16.93
N LEU A 288 2.32 10.27 16.48
CA LEU A 288 3.10 10.09 15.27
C LEU A 288 2.20 10.22 14.04
N GLU A 289 2.66 10.99 13.10
CA GLU A 289 2.13 11.02 11.76
C GLU A 289 2.34 9.67 11.07
N THR A 290 1.37 9.28 10.27
CA THR A 290 1.45 8.08 9.43
C THR A 290 1.36 8.47 7.97
N TRP A 291 2.32 8.05 7.17
CA TRP A 291 2.26 8.17 5.73
C TRP A 291 1.61 6.93 5.11
N ALA A 292 0.49 7.16 4.44
CA ALA A 292 -0.22 6.13 3.71
C ALA A 292 0.04 6.29 2.21
N ASN A 293 0.33 5.20 1.54
CA ASN A 293 0.61 5.21 0.11
C ASN A 293 0.00 4.01 -0.59
N MET A 294 -0.14 4.14 -1.89
CA MET A 294 -0.46 3.06 -2.78
C MET A 294 0.26 3.26 -4.11
N SER A 295 0.56 2.17 -4.80
CA SER A 295 1.27 2.21 -6.08
C SER A 295 0.86 1.03 -6.96
N THR A 296 0.98 1.19 -8.25
CA THR A 296 0.91 0.08 -9.21
C THR A 296 2.28 -0.51 -9.51
N SER A 297 3.35 0.05 -8.93
CA SER A 297 4.68 -0.55 -8.99
C SER A 297 4.72 -1.82 -8.17
N ILE A 298 5.10 -2.91 -8.80
CA ILE A 298 5.25 -4.18 -8.13
C ILE A 298 6.67 -4.27 -7.57
N VAL A 299 6.77 -4.34 -6.25
CA VAL A 299 8.06 -4.46 -5.55
C VAL A 299 8.58 -5.87 -5.73
N LYS A 300 9.74 -6.01 -6.36
CA LYS A 300 10.34 -7.32 -6.65
C LYS A 300 11.07 -7.85 -5.42
N SER A 301 10.77 -9.09 -5.06
CA SER A 301 11.56 -9.87 -4.12
C SER A 301 12.71 -10.58 -4.84
N ASN A 302 13.90 -10.57 -4.23
CA ASN A 302 15.04 -11.33 -4.73
C ASN A 302 14.97 -12.84 -4.37
N SER A 303 13.98 -13.22 -3.54
CA SER A 303 13.81 -14.58 -3.03
C SER A 303 12.67 -15.35 -3.72
N GLY A 304 12.26 -14.93 -4.92
CA GLY A 304 11.20 -15.58 -5.67
C GLY A 304 11.46 -17.07 -5.86
N ILE A 305 10.46 -17.92 -5.60
CA ILE A 305 10.50 -19.32 -5.99
C ILE A 305 10.13 -19.39 -7.46
N ILE A 306 11.07 -19.87 -8.25
CA ILE A 306 10.82 -20.18 -9.66
C ILE A 306 10.05 -21.50 -9.71
N PRO A 307 8.84 -21.54 -10.30
CA PRO A 307 8.12 -22.79 -10.48
C PRO A 307 8.96 -23.77 -11.30
N PRO A 308 8.97 -25.07 -10.96
CA PRO A 308 9.65 -26.05 -11.76
C PRO A 308 9.03 -26.10 -13.16
N THR A 309 9.86 -25.94 -14.18
CA THR A 309 9.44 -26.02 -15.57
C THR A 309 9.40 -27.46 -16.02
N ILE A 310 8.29 -27.91 -16.59
CA ILE A 310 8.14 -29.24 -17.16
C ILE A 310 8.36 -29.13 -18.68
N HIS A 311 9.38 -29.80 -19.16
CA HIS A 311 9.66 -29.94 -20.59
C HIS A 311 9.16 -31.28 -21.09
N TYR A 312 8.42 -31.27 -22.18
CA TYR A 312 8.01 -32.47 -22.91
C TYR A 312 8.89 -32.59 -24.13
N LYS A 313 9.54 -33.74 -24.27
CA LYS A 313 10.36 -34.06 -25.43
C LYS A 313 9.81 -35.31 -26.11
N ASP A 314 9.35 -35.15 -27.31
CA ASP A 314 8.68 -36.17 -28.11
C ASP A 314 7.45 -36.80 -27.46
N THR A 315 7.17 -38.06 -27.57
CA THR A 315 6.02 -38.77 -26.98
C THR A 315 6.28 -39.27 -25.56
N GLU A 316 7.50 -39.08 -25.03
CA GLU A 316 7.86 -39.40 -23.65
C GLU A 316 7.94 -38.14 -22.82
N VAL A 317 7.33 -38.15 -21.65
CA VAL A 317 7.42 -37.06 -20.67
C VAL A 317 8.79 -37.12 -20.01
N VAL A 318 9.72 -36.32 -20.46
CA VAL A 318 11.00 -36.11 -19.76
C VAL A 318 10.84 -34.91 -18.84
N LEU A 319 10.83 -35.16 -17.54
CA LEU A 319 10.84 -34.12 -16.51
C LEU A 319 12.29 -33.66 -16.31
N GLU A 320 12.65 -32.52 -16.91
CA GLU A 320 13.91 -31.86 -16.58
C GLU A 320 13.61 -30.75 -15.56
N LEU A 321 14.22 -30.88 -14.39
CA LEU A 321 14.23 -29.82 -13.40
C LEU A 321 15.37 -28.86 -13.73
N ILE A 322 15.03 -27.68 -14.21
CA ILE A 322 16.00 -26.61 -14.36
C ILE A 322 15.97 -25.81 -13.07
N PHE A 323 16.98 -25.99 -12.24
CA PHE A 323 17.29 -25.08 -11.16
C PHE A 323 18.22 -23.99 -11.73
N SER A 324 17.75 -22.76 -11.82
CA SER A 324 18.67 -21.64 -12.01
C SER A 324 19.37 -21.37 -10.68
N SER A 325 20.66 -21.55 -10.67
CA SER A 325 21.56 -21.18 -9.59
C SER A 325 21.65 -19.66 -9.42
#